data_d69dab399f2964fc00d0e6070bb6cb00
#
_entry.id   d69dab399f2964fc00d0e6070bb6cb00
#
_cell.length_a   1.000
_cell.length_b   1.000
_cell.length_c   1.000
_cell.angle_alpha   90.00
_cell.angle_beta   90.00
_cell.angle_gamma   90.00
#
_symmetry.space_group_name_H-M   'P 1'
#
loop_
_entity.id
_entity.type
_entity.pdbx_description
1 polymer ?
#
loop_
_entity_poly.entity_id
_entity_poly.type
_entity_poly.pdbx_seq_one_letter_code
_entity_poly.pdbx_strand_id
1 'polypeptide(L)'
;VACVGVPSGGGGGPAGDGAGVQVTAGDCASALMVAAAAVLVARGRIAMPRRALWAFAPLAATLGVTTVASPDIASSLSGFVRDVQIFVLVPLAVVLLVRDRRDLGIVFGSVLGLGLGEALYGIWQALTGAGASIGGANVRAVGTFGAVDVMAMSLVVGFAFLVLTAFALVAPRYGAAAVPVALAGLGVLALALLLALSRGSWIALAAAVGLMLLAFDRWLAVKAAVCCAALGLVAVGLLGGGGEIVQRYASIAGSVSAPDQSVSDRYNLWAAAGRIWTDHPVTGVGVKNFPAYRDTYAGIELSSGSETDDPVNGYQRQPLLSPHDEYLLILSEQGALGLAGFVALLGAVVWGLWTRRDARDPFWLIGAAFTAFLLVNFLYADMGGPTCVLTGVLLGAAACRAFGLRRHPGPGPGLVSGEHG
;
A
#
# COMPACT_ATOMS: atom_id res chain seq x y z
N VAL A 1 5.55 -6.12 -10.97
CA VAL A 1 4.16 -6.12 -10.48
C VAL A 1 3.64 -7.56 -10.42
N ALA A 2 3.59 -8.31 -11.51
CA ALA A 2 3.05 -9.68 -11.55
C ALA A 2 3.69 -10.65 -10.53
N CYS A 3 4.97 -10.48 -10.20
CA CYS A 3 5.67 -11.31 -9.20
C CYS A 3 5.11 -11.19 -7.78
N VAL A 4 4.33 -10.14 -7.48
CA VAL A 4 3.72 -9.95 -6.15
C VAL A 4 2.59 -10.96 -5.92
N GLY A 5 1.85 -11.36 -6.95
CA GLY A 5 0.79 -12.37 -6.87
C GLY A 5 1.31 -13.83 -6.92
N VAL A 6 2.63 -14.04 -6.95
CA VAL A 6 3.17 -15.40 -6.83
C VAL A 6 3.11 -15.82 -5.36
N PRO A 7 2.38 -16.89 -5.01
CA PRO A 7 2.32 -17.38 -3.62
C PRO A 7 3.74 -17.59 -3.10
N SER A 8 4.10 -16.96 -2.00
CA SER A 8 5.26 -17.29 -1.22
C SER A 8 4.98 -18.70 -0.69
N GLY A 9 5.70 -19.70 -1.19
CA GLY A 9 5.51 -21.08 -0.79
C GLY A 9 5.63 -21.19 0.74
N GLY A 10 4.48 -21.16 1.41
CA GLY A 10 4.37 -21.35 2.83
C GLY A 10 4.79 -22.77 3.14
N GLY A 11 6.03 -22.97 3.56
CA GLY A 11 6.39 -24.11 4.34
C GLY A 11 5.59 -24.01 5.63
N GLY A 12 4.46 -24.74 5.71
CA GLY A 12 3.71 -24.95 6.95
C GLY A 12 4.56 -25.75 7.93
N GLY A 13 5.53 -25.12 8.55
CA GLY A 13 6.17 -25.55 9.77
C GLY A 13 5.54 -24.77 10.92
N PRO A 14 5.35 -25.39 12.13
CA PRO A 14 4.96 -24.63 13.30
C PRO A 14 5.93 -23.48 13.48
N ALA A 15 5.41 -22.31 13.89
CA ALA A 15 6.18 -21.11 14.13
C ALA A 15 7.33 -21.39 15.11
N GLY A 16 8.41 -21.89 14.58
CA GLY A 16 9.67 -22.01 15.29
C GLY A 16 10.37 -20.65 15.23
N ASP A 17 11.02 -20.29 16.32
CA ASP A 17 11.75 -19.06 16.63
C ASP A 17 12.85 -18.67 15.62
N GLY A 18 12.65 -18.87 14.35
CA GLY A 18 13.59 -18.53 13.30
C GLY A 18 13.18 -17.25 12.58
N ALA A 19 13.79 -16.13 12.93
CA ALA A 19 13.76 -14.87 12.20
C ALA A 19 14.37 -15.00 10.78
N GLY A 20 13.92 -15.96 10.01
CA GLY A 20 14.35 -16.13 8.61
C GLY A 20 13.73 -15.03 7.74
N VAL A 21 14.57 -14.25 7.07
CA VAL A 21 14.12 -13.31 6.03
C VAL A 21 13.46 -14.12 4.91
N GLN A 22 12.13 -14.09 4.81
CA GLN A 22 11.41 -14.71 3.71
C GLN A 22 11.58 -13.85 2.46
N VAL A 23 12.36 -14.34 1.51
CA VAL A 23 12.58 -13.67 0.21
C VAL A 23 11.46 -14.09 -0.74
N THR A 24 10.66 -13.12 -1.17
CA THR A 24 9.58 -13.34 -2.14
C THR A 24 10.05 -13.18 -3.59
N ALA A 25 9.27 -13.69 -4.55
CA ALA A 25 9.51 -13.43 -5.98
C ALA A 25 9.49 -11.92 -6.30
N GLY A 26 8.68 -11.14 -5.55
CA GLY A 26 8.65 -9.69 -5.62
C GLY A 26 9.99 -9.06 -5.21
N ASP A 27 10.64 -9.58 -4.18
CA ASP A 27 11.94 -9.10 -3.71
C ASP A 27 13.04 -9.35 -4.76
N CYS A 28 13.08 -10.54 -5.34
CA CYS A 28 14.02 -10.85 -6.43
C CYS A 28 13.80 -9.92 -7.64
N ALA A 29 12.57 -9.70 -8.06
CA ALA A 29 12.24 -8.80 -9.16
C ALA A 29 12.63 -7.34 -8.85
N SER A 30 12.41 -6.89 -7.60
CA SER A 30 12.79 -5.55 -7.18
C SER A 30 14.31 -5.36 -7.15
N ALA A 31 15.05 -6.36 -6.68
CA ALA A 31 16.51 -6.34 -6.67
C ALA A 31 17.08 -6.24 -8.10
N LEU A 32 16.53 -7.00 -9.05
CA LEU A 32 16.90 -6.90 -10.46
C LEU A 32 16.59 -5.51 -11.05
N MET A 33 15.44 -4.95 -10.70
CA MET A 33 15.04 -3.60 -11.14
C MET A 33 16.00 -2.53 -10.59
N VAL A 34 16.33 -2.60 -9.30
CA VAL A 34 17.28 -1.69 -8.64
C VAL A 34 18.68 -1.84 -9.25
N ALA A 35 19.14 -3.07 -9.45
CA ALA A 35 20.44 -3.33 -10.09
C ALA A 35 20.50 -2.77 -11.52
N ALA A 36 19.44 -2.95 -12.32
CA ALA A 36 19.35 -2.38 -13.65
C ALA A 36 19.43 -0.85 -13.63
N ALA A 37 18.70 -0.19 -12.72
CA ALA A 37 18.74 1.25 -12.55
C ALA A 37 20.14 1.73 -12.15
N ALA A 38 20.79 1.05 -11.20
CA ALA A 38 22.14 1.36 -10.74
C ALA A 38 23.19 1.24 -11.86
N VAL A 39 23.13 0.16 -12.67
CA VAL A 39 24.01 -0.03 -13.81
C VAL A 39 23.83 1.07 -14.87
N LEU A 40 22.59 1.49 -15.14
CA LEU A 40 22.32 2.56 -16.10
C LEU A 40 22.84 3.91 -15.61
N VAL A 41 22.75 4.19 -14.31
CA VAL A 41 23.34 5.39 -13.68
C VAL A 41 24.86 5.33 -13.73
N ALA A 42 25.47 4.22 -13.31
CA ALA A 42 26.92 4.02 -13.32
C ALA A 42 27.55 4.14 -14.72
N ARG A 43 26.82 3.70 -15.75
CA ARG A 43 27.22 3.85 -17.17
C ARG A 43 26.96 5.25 -17.74
N GLY A 44 26.48 6.19 -16.92
CA GLY A 44 26.16 7.54 -17.38
C GLY A 44 24.97 7.63 -18.36
N ARG A 45 24.24 6.52 -18.56
CA ARG A 45 23.09 6.49 -19.47
C ARG A 45 21.86 7.18 -18.88
N ILE A 46 21.80 7.28 -17.58
CA ILE A 46 20.72 7.92 -16.84
C ILE A 46 21.34 8.82 -15.75
N ALA A 47 20.97 10.11 -15.77
CA ALA A 47 21.38 11.03 -14.70
C ALA A 47 20.41 10.96 -13.52
N MET A 48 20.87 11.05 -12.30
CA MET A 48 20.06 11.09 -11.10
C MET A 48 19.28 12.42 -11.02
N PRO A 49 17.93 12.40 -10.94
CA PRO A 49 17.17 13.64 -10.82
C PRO A 49 17.38 14.26 -9.43
N ARG A 50 17.92 15.48 -9.38
CA ARG A 50 18.19 16.17 -8.11
C ARG A 50 16.99 16.24 -7.18
N ARG A 51 15.78 16.49 -7.71
CA ARG A 51 14.55 16.57 -6.92
C ARG A 51 14.22 15.24 -6.24
N ALA A 52 14.38 14.13 -6.95
CA ALA A 52 14.18 12.80 -6.34
C ALA A 52 15.25 12.54 -5.27
N LEU A 53 16.51 12.84 -5.54
CA LEU A 53 17.57 12.69 -4.55
C LEU A 53 17.24 13.45 -3.25
N TRP A 54 16.88 14.73 -3.34
CA TRP A 54 16.54 15.52 -2.16
C TRP A 54 15.26 15.03 -1.44
N ALA A 55 14.35 14.36 -2.14
CA ALA A 55 13.15 13.78 -1.53
C ALA A 55 13.44 12.48 -0.77
N PHE A 56 14.30 11.60 -1.31
CA PHE A 56 14.57 10.30 -0.72
C PHE A 56 15.77 10.30 0.26
N ALA A 57 16.72 11.23 0.12
CA ALA A 57 17.92 11.28 0.95
C ALA A 57 17.65 11.50 2.45
N PRO A 58 16.71 12.37 2.88
CA PRO A 58 16.42 12.53 4.30
C PRO A 58 16.00 11.23 4.97
N LEU A 59 15.08 10.47 4.37
CA LEU A 59 14.66 9.19 4.91
C LEU A 59 15.82 8.19 4.95
N ALA A 60 16.61 8.07 3.88
CA ALA A 60 17.76 7.18 3.86
C ALA A 60 18.77 7.52 4.95
N ALA A 61 19.02 8.81 5.19
CA ALA A 61 19.92 9.27 6.22
C ALA A 61 19.40 8.97 7.64
N THR A 62 18.11 9.26 7.90
CA THR A 62 17.52 9.01 9.22
C THR A 62 17.44 7.52 9.51
N LEU A 63 17.07 6.67 8.54
CA LEU A 63 17.14 5.20 8.67
C LEU A 63 18.55 4.73 9.04
N GLY A 64 19.59 5.25 8.37
CA GLY A 64 20.97 4.89 8.70
C GLY A 64 21.36 5.29 10.12
N VAL A 65 21.03 6.52 10.54
CA VAL A 65 21.35 7.03 11.88
C VAL A 65 20.62 6.23 12.96
N THR A 66 19.32 5.98 12.81
CA THR A 66 18.51 5.25 13.80
C THR A 66 18.92 3.78 13.90
N THR A 67 19.36 3.17 12.80
CA THR A 67 19.89 1.80 12.80
C THR A 67 21.21 1.70 13.56
N VAL A 68 22.13 2.65 13.33
CA VAL A 68 23.44 2.67 14.05
C VAL A 68 23.25 3.00 15.54
N ALA A 69 22.27 3.81 15.89
CA ALA A 69 21.93 4.17 17.26
C ALA A 69 21.12 3.08 18.00
N SER A 70 20.71 2.01 17.33
CA SER A 70 19.92 0.93 17.90
C SER A 70 20.67 0.15 18.97
N PRO A 71 20.03 -0.25 20.08
CA PRO A 71 20.59 -1.18 21.06
C PRO A 71 20.91 -2.56 20.47
N ASP A 72 20.13 -3.03 19.48
CA ASP A 72 20.38 -4.25 18.72
C ASP A 72 20.53 -3.92 17.22
N ILE A 73 21.79 -3.66 16.84
CA ILE A 73 22.14 -3.32 15.44
C ILE A 73 21.90 -4.52 14.51
N ALA A 74 22.08 -5.75 14.97
CA ALA A 74 21.96 -6.94 14.12
C ALA A 74 20.51 -7.14 13.65
N SER A 75 19.55 -7.06 14.55
CA SER A 75 18.12 -7.10 14.22
C SER A 75 17.72 -5.89 13.37
N SER A 76 18.18 -4.69 13.74
CA SER A 76 17.88 -3.44 13.04
C SER A 76 18.44 -3.40 11.62
N LEU A 77 19.56 -4.05 11.34
CA LEU A 77 20.14 -4.08 10.00
C LEU A 77 19.21 -4.79 9.00
N SER A 78 18.52 -5.84 9.41
CA SER A 78 17.57 -6.54 8.55
C SER A 78 16.37 -5.65 8.21
N GLY A 79 15.86 -4.90 9.17
CA GLY A 79 14.78 -3.92 8.98
C GLY A 79 15.25 -2.74 8.11
N PHE A 80 16.41 -2.20 8.38
CA PHE A 80 17.03 -1.14 7.57
C PHE A 80 17.11 -1.51 6.08
N VAL A 81 17.61 -2.71 5.77
CA VAL A 81 17.69 -3.16 4.38
C VAL A 81 16.31 -3.21 3.74
N ARG A 82 15.29 -3.68 4.49
CA ARG A 82 13.92 -3.77 4.01
C ARG A 82 13.29 -2.39 3.78
N ASP A 83 13.42 -1.49 4.75
CA ASP A 83 12.85 -0.14 4.65
C ASP A 83 13.53 0.68 3.54
N VAL A 84 14.86 0.60 3.45
CA VAL A 84 15.60 1.24 2.34
C VAL A 84 15.19 0.64 0.99
N GLN A 85 15.00 -0.67 0.89
CA GLN A 85 14.50 -1.30 -0.34
C GLN A 85 13.15 -0.72 -0.74
N ILE A 86 12.16 -0.71 0.17
CA ILE A 86 10.77 -0.41 -0.12
C ILE A 86 10.54 1.10 -0.31
N PHE A 87 11.09 1.91 0.58
CA PHE A 87 10.81 3.35 0.60
C PHE A 87 11.81 4.20 -0.17
N VAL A 88 12.99 3.66 -0.49
CA VAL A 88 14.05 4.43 -1.16
C VAL A 88 14.43 3.79 -2.50
N LEU A 89 14.97 2.56 -2.50
CA LEU A 89 15.59 1.98 -3.69
C LEU A 89 14.56 1.63 -4.78
N VAL A 90 13.47 0.97 -4.42
CA VAL A 90 12.42 0.58 -5.37
C VAL A 90 11.74 1.82 -5.96
N PRO A 91 11.25 2.80 -5.18
CA PRO A 91 10.66 4.01 -5.74
C PRO A 91 11.65 4.80 -6.60
N LEU A 92 12.90 4.92 -6.15
CA LEU A 92 13.94 5.61 -6.91
C LEU A 92 14.25 4.91 -8.24
N ALA A 93 14.33 3.57 -8.24
CA ALA A 93 14.51 2.79 -9.45
C ALA A 93 13.37 3.01 -10.45
N VAL A 94 12.12 3.08 -9.98
CA VAL A 94 10.97 3.42 -10.83
C VAL A 94 11.11 4.82 -11.42
N VAL A 95 11.48 5.83 -10.60
CA VAL A 95 11.72 7.20 -11.08
C VAL A 95 12.84 7.27 -12.12
N LEU A 96 13.84 6.40 -11.99
CA LEU A 96 14.97 6.32 -12.92
C LEU A 96 14.62 5.60 -14.23
N LEU A 97 13.81 4.55 -14.19
CA LEU A 97 13.51 3.69 -15.33
C LEU A 97 12.31 4.17 -16.13
N VAL A 98 11.30 4.75 -15.49
CA VAL A 98 10.13 5.30 -16.16
C VAL A 98 10.51 6.56 -16.95
N ARG A 99 10.30 6.52 -18.26
CA ARG A 99 10.70 7.59 -19.18
C ARG A 99 9.53 8.45 -19.61
N ASP A 100 8.40 7.83 -19.87
CA ASP A 100 7.25 8.47 -20.48
C ASP A 100 5.91 7.96 -19.92
N ARG A 101 4.83 8.44 -20.53
CA ARG A 101 3.46 8.06 -20.15
C ARG A 101 3.14 6.61 -20.52
N ARG A 102 3.80 6.03 -21.52
CA ARG A 102 3.59 4.64 -21.92
C ARG A 102 4.12 3.70 -20.84
N ASP A 103 5.30 3.98 -20.32
CA ASP A 103 5.89 3.21 -19.21
C ASP A 103 4.98 3.23 -17.98
N LEU A 104 4.45 4.41 -17.60
CA LEU A 104 3.43 4.50 -16.54
C LEU A 104 2.17 3.70 -16.86
N GLY A 105 1.73 3.73 -18.11
CA GLY A 105 0.59 2.93 -18.59
C GLY A 105 0.83 1.44 -18.42
N ILE A 106 2.04 0.95 -18.68
CA ILE A 106 2.41 -0.45 -18.47
C ILE A 106 2.39 -0.80 -16.97
N VAL A 107 2.95 0.06 -16.11
CA VAL A 107 2.94 -0.14 -14.66
C VAL A 107 1.49 -0.24 -14.15
N PHE A 108 0.66 0.75 -14.45
CA PHE A 108 -0.71 0.78 -13.96
C PHE A 108 -1.61 -0.28 -14.62
N GLY A 109 -1.37 -0.60 -15.88
CA GLY A 109 -2.04 -1.72 -16.56
C GLY A 109 -1.71 -3.06 -15.92
N SER A 110 -0.46 -3.26 -15.50
CA SER A 110 -0.04 -4.46 -14.76
C SER A 110 -0.67 -4.54 -13.37
N VAL A 111 -0.81 -3.40 -12.67
CA VAL A 111 -1.53 -3.33 -11.38
C VAL A 111 -3.00 -3.68 -11.57
N LEU A 112 -3.63 -3.14 -12.61
CA LEU A 112 -5.03 -3.43 -12.92
C LEU A 112 -5.24 -4.90 -13.27
N GLY A 113 -4.36 -5.49 -14.09
CA GLY A 113 -4.42 -6.90 -14.45
C GLY A 113 -4.26 -7.82 -13.24
N LEU A 114 -3.28 -7.53 -12.37
CA LEU A 114 -3.09 -8.27 -11.12
C LEU A 114 -4.32 -8.14 -10.22
N GLY A 115 -4.81 -6.92 -9.99
CA GLY A 115 -5.96 -6.70 -9.10
C GLY A 115 -7.26 -7.31 -9.61
N LEU A 116 -7.50 -7.33 -10.93
CA LEU A 116 -8.65 -8.05 -11.50
C LEU A 116 -8.50 -9.57 -11.33
N GLY A 117 -7.31 -10.11 -11.53
CA GLY A 117 -7.04 -11.54 -11.27
C GLY A 117 -7.30 -11.92 -9.82
N GLU A 118 -6.75 -11.15 -8.86
CA GLU A 118 -6.99 -11.34 -7.43
C GLU A 118 -8.47 -11.17 -7.06
N ALA A 119 -9.17 -10.20 -7.66
CA ALA A 119 -10.59 -9.99 -7.41
C ALA A 119 -11.43 -11.16 -7.86
N LEU A 120 -11.22 -11.67 -9.08
CA LEU A 120 -11.94 -12.82 -9.60
C LEU A 120 -11.68 -14.09 -8.79
N TYR A 121 -10.43 -14.32 -8.41
CA TYR A 121 -10.06 -15.45 -7.57
C TYR A 121 -10.65 -15.33 -6.16
N GLY A 122 -10.61 -14.15 -5.55
CA GLY A 122 -11.22 -13.91 -4.23
C GLY A 122 -12.74 -14.06 -4.23
N ILE A 123 -13.42 -13.62 -5.29
CA ILE A 123 -14.86 -13.87 -5.46
C ILE A 123 -15.14 -15.37 -5.55
N TRP A 124 -14.34 -16.11 -6.33
CA TRP A 124 -14.44 -17.57 -6.39
C TRP A 124 -14.23 -18.22 -5.04
N GLN A 125 -13.23 -17.78 -4.26
CA GLN A 125 -13.00 -18.27 -2.89
C GLN A 125 -14.23 -18.07 -1.99
N ALA A 126 -14.84 -16.88 -2.03
CA ALA A 126 -16.01 -16.59 -1.22
C ALA A 126 -17.24 -17.45 -1.63
N LEU A 127 -17.41 -17.72 -2.93
CA LEU A 127 -18.51 -18.53 -3.44
C LEU A 127 -18.35 -20.03 -3.15
N THR A 128 -17.11 -20.52 -3.06
CA THR A 128 -16.81 -21.95 -2.87
C THR A 128 -16.46 -22.33 -1.42
N GLY A 129 -16.35 -21.34 -0.54
CA GLY A 129 -15.90 -21.59 0.83
C GLY A 129 -14.39 -21.84 0.96
N ALA A 130 -13.59 -21.53 -0.07
CA ALA A 130 -12.15 -21.76 -0.10
C ALA A 130 -11.32 -20.58 0.42
N GLY A 131 -11.94 -19.55 1.00
CA GLY A 131 -11.27 -18.40 1.62
C GLY A 131 -10.90 -18.66 3.08
N ALA A 132 -10.34 -17.66 3.74
CA ALA A 132 -10.00 -17.75 5.16
C ALA A 132 -11.21 -17.46 6.05
N SER A 133 -11.36 -18.18 7.17
CA SER A 133 -12.35 -17.86 8.19
C SER A 133 -11.72 -17.03 9.32
N ILE A 134 -12.54 -16.24 10.01
CA ILE A 134 -12.17 -15.54 11.22
C ILE A 134 -13.06 -16.05 12.34
N GLY A 135 -12.49 -16.72 13.34
CA GLY A 135 -13.23 -17.29 14.45
C GLY A 135 -14.23 -18.38 14.04
N GLY A 136 -13.96 -19.09 12.95
CA GLY A 136 -14.77 -20.22 12.48
C GLY A 136 -16.10 -19.89 11.82
N ALA A 137 -16.43 -18.57 11.64
CA ALA A 137 -17.79 -18.19 11.21
C ALA A 137 -17.88 -17.62 9.79
N ASN A 138 -16.82 -17.01 9.22
CA ASN A 138 -16.96 -16.21 7.99
C ASN A 138 -15.88 -16.58 6.97
N VAL A 139 -16.27 -16.87 5.73
CA VAL A 139 -15.34 -17.06 4.63
C VAL A 139 -14.94 -15.70 4.08
N ARG A 140 -13.68 -15.33 4.31
CA ARG A 140 -13.06 -14.11 3.82
C ARG A 140 -12.28 -14.38 2.55
N ALA A 141 -12.47 -13.54 1.53
CA ALA A 141 -11.63 -13.59 0.33
C ALA A 141 -10.22 -13.08 0.65
N VAL A 142 -9.21 -13.87 0.34
CA VAL A 142 -7.79 -13.58 0.62
C VAL A 142 -6.90 -13.61 -0.63
N GLY A 143 -7.46 -13.99 -1.78
CA GLY A 143 -6.72 -14.07 -3.04
C GLY A 143 -5.63 -15.15 -3.00
N THR A 144 -4.58 -14.93 -3.77
CA THR A 144 -3.41 -15.83 -3.82
C THR A 144 -2.48 -15.68 -2.61
N PHE A 145 -2.72 -14.71 -1.73
CA PHE A 145 -1.86 -14.38 -0.57
C PHE A 145 -2.08 -15.31 0.63
N GLY A 146 -3.24 -15.97 0.68
CA GLY A 146 -3.59 -16.90 1.75
C GLY A 146 -4.02 -16.22 3.06
N ALA A 147 -4.32 -17.05 4.07
CA ALA A 147 -4.89 -16.62 5.34
C ALA A 147 -3.90 -15.87 6.24
N VAL A 148 -2.61 -15.99 6.01
CA VAL A 148 -1.55 -15.29 6.75
C VAL A 148 -1.55 -13.80 6.42
N ASP A 149 -1.71 -13.46 5.13
CA ASP A 149 -1.67 -12.09 4.62
C ASP A 149 -3.08 -11.60 4.21
N VAL A 150 -4.05 -11.75 5.10
CA VAL A 150 -5.48 -11.49 4.82
C VAL A 150 -5.79 -10.09 4.28
N MET A 151 -4.91 -9.12 4.49
CA MET A 151 -5.09 -7.75 3.99
C MET A 151 -4.46 -7.51 2.62
N ALA A 152 -3.57 -8.40 2.16
CA ALA A 152 -2.79 -8.20 0.94
C ALA A 152 -3.68 -8.10 -0.30
N MET A 153 -4.66 -9.00 -0.43
CA MET A 153 -5.64 -8.94 -1.53
C MET A 153 -6.39 -7.62 -1.56
N SER A 154 -6.88 -7.14 -0.41
CA SER A 154 -7.64 -5.89 -0.36
C SER A 154 -6.81 -4.67 -0.74
N LEU A 155 -5.51 -4.66 -0.46
CA LEU A 155 -4.58 -3.61 -0.89
C LEU A 155 -4.39 -3.63 -2.41
N VAL A 156 -4.09 -4.81 -2.99
CA VAL A 156 -3.87 -4.96 -4.44
C VAL A 156 -5.12 -4.62 -5.23
N VAL A 157 -6.29 -5.11 -4.81
CA VAL A 157 -7.57 -4.81 -5.43
C VAL A 157 -7.95 -3.34 -5.24
N GLY A 158 -7.65 -2.74 -4.09
CA GLY A 158 -7.81 -1.31 -3.82
C GLY A 158 -6.97 -0.45 -4.77
N PHE A 159 -5.70 -0.80 -4.99
CA PHE A 159 -4.84 -0.10 -5.95
C PHE A 159 -5.37 -0.22 -7.39
N ALA A 160 -5.83 -1.41 -7.80
CA ALA A 160 -6.47 -1.61 -9.10
C ALA A 160 -7.76 -0.79 -9.25
N PHE A 161 -8.54 -0.68 -8.17
CA PHE A 161 -9.74 0.14 -8.13
C PHE A 161 -9.42 1.62 -8.36
N LEU A 162 -8.38 2.17 -7.72
CA LEU A 162 -7.92 3.55 -7.95
C LEU A 162 -7.47 3.77 -9.39
N VAL A 163 -6.70 2.82 -9.94
CA VAL A 163 -6.26 2.87 -11.34
C VAL A 163 -7.45 2.90 -12.28
N LEU A 164 -8.38 1.96 -12.12
CA LEU A 164 -9.55 1.86 -13.00
C LEU A 164 -10.49 3.06 -12.85
N THR A 165 -10.67 3.58 -11.63
CA THR A 165 -11.46 4.81 -11.39
C THR A 165 -10.88 5.99 -12.14
N ALA A 166 -9.57 6.21 -12.08
CA ALA A 166 -8.93 7.31 -12.81
C ALA A 166 -9.13 7.20 -14.33
N PHE A 167 -9.01 5.98 -14.88
CA PHE A 167 -9.28 5.76 -16.29
C PHE A 167 -10.76 5.85 -16.63
N ALA A 168 -11.68 5.42 -15.75
CA ALA A 168 -13.12 5.56 -15.93
C ALA A 168 -13.55 7.04 -16.04
N LEU A 169 -12.92 7.93 -15.25
CA LEU A 169 -13.20 9.38 -15.30
C LEU A 169 -12.85 10.00 -16.66
N VAL A 170 -11.91 9.44 -17.39
CA VAL A 170 -11.51 9.90 -18.73
C VAL A 170 -12.02 8.98 -19.85
N ALA A 171 -12.72 7.89 -19.51
CA ALA A 171 -13.21 6.88 -20.45
C ALA A 171 -14.05 7.44 -21.62
N PRO A 172 -14.89 8.48 -21.44
CA PRO A 172 -15.63 9.05 -22.55
C PRO A 172 -14.77 9.51 -23.75
N ARG A 173 -13.47 9.76 -23.50
CA ARG A 173 -12.51 10.14 -24.56
C ARG A 173 -12.11 8.97 -25.45
N TYR A 174 -12.35 7.73 -25.00
CA TYR A 174 -11.95 6.49 -25.69
C TYR A 174 -13.12 5.79 -26.39
N GLY A 175 -14.32 6.36 -26.33
CA GLY A 175 -15.52 5.88 -27.00
C GLY A 175 -16.62 5.43 -26.04
N ALA A 176 -17.84 5.26 -26.59
CA ALA A 176 -19.05 4.98 -25.80
C ALA A 176 -18.97 3.65 -25.01
N ALA A 177 -18.29 2.64 -25.56
CA ALA A 177 -18.16 1.34 -24.91
C ALA A 177 -17.18 1.34 -23.72
N ALA A 178 -16.29 2.32 -23.62
CA ALA A 178 -15.25 2.36 -22.58
C ALA A 178 -15.87 2.59 -21.18
N VAL A 179 -16.93 3.37 -21.08
CA VAL A 179 -17.60 3.66 -19.80
C VAL A 179 -18.25 2.42 -19.18
N PRO A 180 -19.14 1.68 -19.87
CA PRO A 180 -19.75 0.49 -19.28
C PRO A 180 -18.71 -0.60 -18.95
N VAL A 181 -17.66 -0.77 -19.75
CA VAL A 181 -16.57 -1.71 -19.44
C VAL A 181 -15.86 -1.31 -18.15
N ALA A 182 -15.52 -0.03 -17.99
CA ALA A 182 -14.88 0.45 -16.78
C ALA A 182 -15.78 0.28 -15.54
N LEU A 183 -17.07 0.57 -15.66
CA LEU A 183 -18.05 0.40 -14.58
C LEU A 183 -18.22 -1.09 -14.21
N ALA A 184 -18.26 -1.99 -15.19
CA ALA A 184 -18.30 -3.43 -14.92
C ALA A 184 -17.04 -3.90 -14.16
N GLY A 185 -15.86 -3.46 -14.58
CA GLY A 185 -14.62 -3.76 -13.88
C GLY A 185 -14.59 -3.20 -12.45
N LEU A 186 -15.06 -1.96 -12.25
CA LEU A 186 -15.21 -1.37 -10.92
C LEU A 186 -16.19 -2.17 -10.06
N GLY A 187 -17.27 -2.69 -10.62
CA GLY A 187 -18.22 -3.56 -9.92
C GLY A 187 -17.56 -4.85 -9.43
N VAL A 188 -16.75 -5.50 -10.27
CA VAL A 188 -15.97 -6.71 -9.88
C VAL A 188 -15.00 -6.40 -8.75
N LEU A 189 -14.22 -5.33 -8.88
CA LEU A 189 -13.26 -4.93 -7.86
C LEU A 189 -13.96 -4.53 -6.54
N ALA A 190 -15.09 -3.82 -6.61
CA ALA A 190 -15.89 -3.45 -5.44
C ALA A 190 -16.42 -4.69 -4.71
N LEU A 191 -16.98 -5.65 -5.46
CA LEU A 191 -17.48 -6.90 -4.88
C LEU A 191 -16.36 -7.66 -4.16
N ALA A 192 -15.18 -7.80 -4.77
CA ALA A 192 -14.05 -8.45 -4.15
C ALA A 192 -13.59 -7.73 -2.87
N LEU A 193 -13.57 -6.38 -2.87
CA LEU A 193 -13.23 -5.58 -1.70
C LEU A 193 -14.24 -5.76 -0.55
N LEU A 194 -15.53 -5.88 -0.87
CA LEU A 194 -16.56 -6.17 0.12
C LEU A 194 -16.33 -7.56 0.75
N LEU A 195 -16.05 -8.57 -0.08
CA LEU A 195 -15.79 -9.95 0.36
C LEU A 195 -14.46 -10.10 1.11
N ALA A 196 -13.51 -9.18 0.92
CA ALA A 196 -12.26 -9.14 1.70
C ALA A 196 -12.47 -8.69 3.16
N LEU A 197 -13.62 -8.11 3.52
CA LEU A 197 -14.01 -7.70 4.88
C LEU A 197 -12.96 -6.84 5.61
N SER A 198 -12.21 -5.99 4.88
CA SER A 198 -11.16 -5.14 5.43
C SER A 198 -11.64 -3.70 5.66
N ARG A 199 -12.03 -3.39 6.91
CA ARG A 199 -12.54 -2.05 7.29
C ARG A 199 -11.54 -0.93 6.99
N GLY A 200 -10.26 -1.14 7.34
CA GLY A 200 -9.21 -0.14 7.11
C GLY A 200 -9.02 0.18 5.64
N SER A 201 -8.98 -0.86 4.78
CA SER A 201 -8.86 -0.66 3.32
C SER A 201 -10.07 0.07 2.72
N TRP A 202 -11.28 -0.16 3.23
CA TRP A 202 -12.48 0.55 2.78
C TRP A 202 -12.41 2.04 3.10
N ILE A 203 -11.96 2.40 4.32
CA ILE A 203 -11.81 3.80 4.74
C ILE A 203 -10.74 4.49 3.89
N ALA A 204 -9.58 3.86 3.71
CA ALA A 204 -8.51 4.40 2.90
C ALA A 204 -8.93 4.58 1.43
N LEU A 205 -9.67 3.60 0.87
CA LEU A 205 -10.18 3.68 -0.48
C LEU A 205 -11.23 4.77 -0.64
N ALA A 206 -12.15 4.90 0.30
CA ALA A 206 -13.18 5.95 0.28
C ALA A 206 -12.55 7.35 0.32
N ALA A 207 -11.54 7.56 1.18
CA ALA A 207 -10.79 8.81 1.25
C ALA A 207 -10.06 9.11 -0.08
N ALA A 208 -9.39 8.11 -0.66
CA ALA A 208 -8.64 8.26 -1.90
C ALA A 208 -9.54 8.54 -3.11
N VAL A 209 -10.64 7.77 -3.25
CA VAL A 209 -11.62 7.98 -4.32
C VAL A 209 -12.34 9.32 -4.13
N GLY A 210 -12.72 9.66 -2.89
CA GLY A 210 -13.31 10.95 -2.57
C GLY A 210 -12.40 12.11 -2.99
N LEU A 211 -11.12 12.06 -2.66
CA LEU A 211 -10.12 13.05 -3.10
C LEU A 211 -10.02 13.10 -4.64
N MET A 212 -9.97 11.94 -5.30
CA MET A 212 -9.89 11.85 -6.75
C MET A 212 -11.09 12.49 -7.43
N LEU A 213 -12.30 12.19 -6.96
CA LEU A 213 -13.54 12.77 -7.49
C LEU A 213 -13.61 14.28 -7.23
N LEU A 214 -13.28 14.73 -6.02
CA LEU A 214 -13.23 16.16 -5.69
C LEU A 214 -12.20 16.92 -6.53
N ALA A 215 -11.05 16.30 -6.81
CA ALA A 215 -10.04 16.90 -7.66
C ALA A 215 -10.47 16.99 -9.12
N PHE A 216 -11.24 16.00 -9.61
CA PHE A 216 -11.71 15.93 -10.99
C PHE A 216 -12.95 16.82 -11.22
N ASP A 217 -13.98 16.64 -10.42
CA ASP A 217 -15.24 17.40 -10.46
C ASP A 217 -15.97 17.28 -9.11
N ARG A 218 -16.15 18.44 -8.42
CA ARG A 218 -16.83 18.48 -7.12
C ARG A 218 -18.30 18.03 -7.16
N TRP A 219 -19.01 18.29 -8.26
CA TRP A 219 -20.38 17.88 -8.40
C TRP A 219 -20.52 16.38 -8.64
N LEU A 220 -19.57 15.79 -9.37
CA LEU A 220 -19.47 14.34 -9.51
C LEU A 220 -19.20 13.68 -8.15
N ALA A 221 -18.32 14.26 -7.33
CA ALA A 221 -18.06 13.78 -5.97
C ALA A 221 -19.33 13.78 -5.11
N VAL A 222 -20.11 14.87 -5.13
CA VAL A 222 -21.39 14.95 -4.41
C VAL A 222 -22.40 13.91 -4.92
N LYS A 223 -22.56 13.78 -6.24
CA LYS A 223 -23.44 12.77 -6.83
C LYS A 223 -23.04 11.37 -6.43
N ALA A 224 -21.76 11.04 -6.51
CA ALA A 224 -21.23 9.74 -6.10
C ALA A 224 -21.49 9.48 -4.61
N ALA A 225 -21.25 10.45 -3.74
CA ALA A 225 -21.51 10.32 -2.30
C ALA A 225 -23.01 10.06 -2.01
N VAL A 226 -23.90 10.81 -2.67
CA VAL A 226 -25.35 10.61 -2.53
C VAL A 226 -25.79 9.23 -3.05
N CYS A 227 -25.27 8.80 -4.20
CA CYS A 227 -25.55 7.47 -4.73
C CYS A 227 -25.05 6.36 -3.81
N CYS A 228 -23.83 6.47 -3.27
CA CYS A 228 -23.29 5.50 -2.31
C CYS A 228 -24.13 5.44 -1.04
N ALA A 229 -24.55 6.60 -0.49
CA ALA A 229 -25.41 6.66 0.68
C ALA A 229 -26.77 6.02 0.41
N ALA A 230 -27.40 6.32 -0.74
CA ALA A 230 -28.66 5.72 -1.14
C ALA A 230 -28.56 4.20 -1.32
N LEU A 231 -27.51 3.71 -1.99
CA LEU A 231 -27.26 2.27 -2.15
C LEU A 231 -27.03 1.59 -0.80
N GLY A 232 -26.30 2.24 0.11
CA GLY A 232 -26.11 1.75 1.48
C GLY A 232 -27.42 1.60 2.25
N LEU A 233 -28.30 2.62 2.17
CA LEU A 233 -29.62 2.56 2.80
C LEU A 233 -30.51 1.45 2.20
N VAL A 234 -30.50 1.29 0.87
CA VAL A 234 -31.22 0.21 0.20
C VAL A 234 -30.67 -1.16 0.61
N ALA A 235 -29.35 -1.33 0.66
CA ALA A 235 -28.73 -2.57 1.10
C ALA A 235 -29.12 -2.93 2.54
N VAL A 236 -29.09 -1.97 3.46
CA VAL A 236 -29.54 -2.17 4.86
C VAL A 236 -31.03 -2.56 4.91
N GLY A 237 -31.87 -1.89 4.12
CA GLY A 237 -33.31 -2.18 4.06
C GLY A 237 -33.62 -3.57 3.51
N LEU A 238 -32.94 -3.98 2.42
CA LEU A 238 -33.18 -5.27 1.77
C LEU A 238 -32.58 -6.46 2.54
N LEU A 239 -31.42 -6.28 3.17
CA LEU A 239 -30.72 -7.33 3.92
C LEU A 239 -31.21 -7.45 5.37
N GLY A 240 -32.19 -6.66 5.76
CA GLY A 240 -32.82 -6.76 7.10
C GLY A 240 -31.88 -6.50 8.28
N GLY A 241 -30.75 -5.82 8.06
CA GLY A 241 -29.79 -5.46 9.10
C GLY A 241 -28.92 -6.64 9.64
N GLY A 242 -29.16 -7.87 9.19
CA GLY A 242 -28.50 -9.09 9.70
C GLY A 242 -27.36 -9.64 8.87
N GLY A 243 -27.06 -9.07 7.71
CA GLY A 243 -25.98 -9.54 6.85
C GLY A 243 -24.60 -9.16 7.37
N GLU A 244 -23.58 -10.02 7.21
CA GLU A 244 -22.20 -9.82 7.68
C GLU A 244 -21.58 -8.49 7.21
N ILE A 245 -21.87 -8.11 5.95
CA ILE A 245 -21.40 -6.83 5.38
C ILE A 245 -22.02 -5.67 6.15
N VAL A 246 -23.32 -5.73 6.45
CA VAL A 246 -24.02 -4.68 7.22
C VAL A 246 -23.50 -4.61 8.65
N GLN A 247 -23.28 -5.76 9.30
CA GLN A 247 -22.67 -5.81 10.63
C GLN A 247 -21.25 -5.23 10.64
N ARG A 248 -20.45 -5.50 9.59
CA ARG A 248 -19.11 -4.89 9.45
C ARG A 248 -19.17 -3.37 9.25
N TYR A 249 -20.12 -2.86 8.47
CA TYR A 249 -20.34 -1.42 8.36
C TYR A 249 -20.78 -0.81 9.69
N ALA A 250 -21.73 -1.43 10.37
CA ALA A 250 -22.19 -0.98 11.68
C ALA A 250 -21.07 -1.00 12.73
N SER A 251 -20.17 -1.99 12.67
CA SER A 251 -19.03 -2.09 13.58
C SER A 251 -17.99 -0.97 13.39
N ILE A 252 -17.93 -0.32 12.24
CA ILE A 252 -17.07 0.87 12.05
C ILE A 252 -17.55 2.00 12.95
N ALA A 253 -18.86 2.24 13.02
CA ALA A 253 -19.44 3.27 13.88
C ALA A 253 -19.35 2.88 15.37
N GLY A 254 -19.48 1.59 15.68
CA GLY A 254 -19.41 1.05 17.05
C GLY A 254 -18.01 0.86 17.60
N SER A 255 -16.97 0.93 16.77
CA SER A 255 -15.59 0.61 17.18
C SER A 255 -15.02 1.51 18.28
N VAL A 256 -15.58 2.70 18.46
CA VAL A 256 -15.18 3.64 19.52
C VAL A 256 -15.86 3.33 20.86
N SER A 257 -17.12 2.89 20.82
CA SER A 257 -17.96 2.69 22.04
C SER A 257 -17.96 1.25 22.54
N ALA A 258 -17.76 0.27 21.65
CA ALA A 258 -17.71 -1.16 21.98
C ALA A 258 -16.71 -1.84 21.01
N PRO A 259 -15.39 -1.68 21.26
CA PRO A 259 -14.36 -2.24 20.39
C PRO A 259 -14.41 -3.78 20.43
N ASP A 260 -14.31 -4.41 19.27
CA ASP A 260 -14.02 -5.85 19.17
C ASP A 260 -12.56 -6.14 19.60
N GLN A 261 -12.23 -7.42 19.85
CA GLN A 261 -10.88 -7.80 20.31
C GLN A 261 -9.78 -7.26 19.41
N SER A 262 -9.98 -7.30 18.09
CA SER A 262 -8.99 -6.79 17.11
C SER A 262 -8.75 -5.28 17.24
N VAL A 263 -9.77 -4.51 17.61
CA VAL A 263 -9.64 -3.06 17.84
C VAL A 263 -9.02 -2.81 19.23
N SER A 264 -9.41 -3.59 20.24
CA SER A 264 -8.82 -3.51 21.58
C SER A 264 -7.32 -3.81 21.57
N ASP A 265 -6.92 -4.87 20.87
CA ASP A 265 -5.49 -5.21 20.69
C ASP A 265 -4.70 -4.08 20.03
N ARG A 266 -5.27 -3.41 19.02
CA ARG A 266 -4.63 -2.25 18.39
C ARG A 266 -4.42 -1.10 19.35
N TYR A 267 -5.42 -0.78 20.17
CA TYR A 267 -5.28 0.28 21.17
C TYR A 267 -4.17 -0.04 22.18
N ASN A 268 -4.07 -1.29 22.62
CA ASN A 268 -3.00 -1.74 23.51
C ASN A 268 -1.62 -1.65 22.83
N LEU A 269 -1.50 -2.04 21.55
CA LEU A 269 -0.27 -1.93 20.77
C LEU A 269 0.13 -0.47 20.50
N TRP A 270 -0.84 0.41 20.23
CA TRP A 270 -0.60 1.85 20.08
C TRP A 270 -0.11 2.49 21.37
N ALA A 271 -0.72 2.10 22.51
CA ALA A 271 -0.25 2.54 23.82
C ALA A 271 1.17 2.05 24.12
N ALA A 272 1.49 0.79 23.76
CA ALA A 272 2.84 0.25 23.90
C ALA A 272 3.84 1.03 23.01
N ALA A 273 3.53 1.29 21.75
CA ALA A 273 4.35 2.08 20.85
C ALA A 273 4.61 3.50 21.39
N GLY A 274 3.56 4.15 21.92
CA GLY A 274 3.68 5.46 22.54
C GLY A 274 4.58 5.47 23.77
N ARG A 275 4.52 4.45 24.63
CA ARG A 275 5.40 4.31 25.81
C ARG A 275 6.85 4.05 25.38
N ILE A 276 7.10 3.17 24.41
CA ILE A 276 8.44 2.95 23.84
C ILE A 276 9.01 4.27 23.33
N TRP A 277 8.21 5.04 22.60
CA TRP A 277 8.66 6.35 22.12
C TRP A 277 8.98 7.33 23.23
N THR A 278 8.18 7.40 24.31
CA THR A 278 8.48 8.31 25.43
C THR A 278 9.80 8.02 26.10
N ASP A 279 10.22 6.75 26.15
CA ASP A 279 11.49 6.32 26.72
C ASP A 279 12.68 6.47 25.73
N HIS A 280 12.38 6.39 24.43
CA HIS A 280 13.36 6.48 23.33
C HIS A 280 12.97 7.54 22.28
N PRO A 281 12.84 8.84 22.63
CA PRO A 281 12.13 9.82 21.80
C PRO A 281 12.82 10.20 20.51
N VAL A 282 14.15 10.16 20.42
CA VAL A 282 14.90 10.69 19.29
C VAL A 282 15.15 9.65 18.21
N THR A 283 15.70 8.49 18.57
CA THR A 283 16.14 7.44 17.64
C THR A 283 15.31 6.16 17.73
N GLY A 284 14.37 6.07 18.68
CA GLY A 284 13.62 4.86 18.93
C GLY A 284 14.47 3.70 19.43
N VAL A 285 13.91 2.50 19.37
CA VAL A 285 14.59 1.26 19.80
C VAL A 285 15.31 0.52 18.66
N GLY A 286 15.29 1.07 17.46
CA GLY A 286 15.84 0.46 16.25
C GLY A 286 14.78 -0.25 15.40
N VAL A 287 14.97 -0.19 14.08
CA VAL A 287 14.06 -0.79 13.11
C VAL A 287 13.88 -2.29 13.40
N LYS A 288 12.65 -2.80 13.35
CA LYS A 288 12.31 -4.20 13.61
C LYS A 288 12.46 -4.67 15.07
N ASN A 289 12.70 -3.77 16.01
CA ASN A 289 12.84 -4.10 17.43
C ASN A 289 11.54 -3.93 18.24
N PHE A 290 10.47 -3.39 17.65
CA PHE A 290 9.18 -3.27 18.35
C PHE A 290 8.73 -4.59 19.01
N PRO A 291 8.80 -5.78 18.37
CA PRO A 291 8.39 -7.03 19.00
C PRO A 291 9.14 -7.37 20.28
N ALA A 292 10.45 -7.06 20.36
CA ALA A 292 11.26 -7.33 21.53
C ALA A 292 10.88 -6.45 22.74
N TYR A 293 10.39 -5.25 22.48
CA TYR A 293 9.98 -4.31 23.52
C TYR A 293 8.48 -4.39 23.85
N ARG A 294 7.66 -4.87 22.91
CA ARG A 294 6.20 -4.95 23.03
C ARG A 294 5.74 -5.52 24.37
N ASP A 295 6.25 -6.68 24.76
CA ASP A 295 5.79 -7.40 25.94
C ASP A 295 6.13 -6.67 27.26
N THR A 296 7.18 -5.85 27.27
CA THR A 296 7.52 -5.01 28.42
C THR A 296 6.59 -3.81 28.56
N TYR A 297 6.09 -3.27 27.44
CA TYR A 297 5.31 -2.04 27.42
C TYR A 297 3.81 -2.27 27.19
N ALA A 298 3.39 -3.45 26.75
CA ALA A 298 1.98 -3.77 26.55
C ALA A 298 1.25 -3.95 27.88
N GLY A 299 -0.06 -3.64 27.88
CA GLY A 299 -0.94 -3.98 28.98
C GLY A 299 -1.25 -5.48 29.01
N ILE A 300 -1.66 -5.96 30.18
CA ILE A 300 -2.06 -7.37 30.39
C ILE A 300 -3.30 -7.78 29.55
N GLU A 301 -4.03 -6.80 29.03
CA GLU A 301 -5.23 -6.99 28.21
C GLU A 301 -4.92 -7.32 26.74
N LEU A 302 -3.65 -7.23 26.33
CA LEU A 302 -3.23 -7.58 24.97
C LEU A 302 -3.39 -9.09 24.76
N SER A 303 -4.13 -9.48 23.72
CA SER A 303 -4.26 -10.88 23.37
C SER A 303 -2.90 -11.47 22.91
N SER A 304 -2.73 -12.79 23.08
CA SER A 304 -1.49 -13.46 22.73
C SER A 304 -1.27 -13.60 21.21
N GLY A 305 -2.26 -13.29 20.39
CA GLY A 305 -2.15 -13.35 18.93
C GLY A 305 -3.49 -13.21 18.21
N SER A 306 -3.42 -12.96 16.90
CA SER A 306 -4.57 -13.01 16.01
C SER A 306 -4.81 -14.45 15.55
N GLU A 307 -6.04 -14.91 15.65
CA GLU A 307 -6.44 -16.28 15.29
C GLU A 307 -7.03 -16.27 13.87
N THR A 308 -6.55 -17.20 13.04
CA THR A 308 -7.03 -17.39 11.66
C THR A 308 -7.22 -18.87 11.41
N ASP A 309 -8.36 -19.27 10.86
CA ASP A 309 -8.60 -20.64 10.39
C ASP A 309 -8.49 -20.65 8.86
N ASP A 310 -7.58 -21.47 8.36
CA ASP A 310 -7.28 -21.62 6.94
C ASP A 310 -7.78 -22.98 6.49
N PRO A 311 -8.63 -23.08 5.44
CA PRO A 311 -9.12 -24.37 4.92
C PRO A 311 -8.00 -25.32 4.46
N VAL A 312 -6.83 -24.80 4.09
CA VAL A 312 -5.69 -25.59 3.62
C VAL A 312 -4.71 -25.90 4.74
N ASN A 313 -4.39 -24.92 5.60
CA ASN A 313 -3.34 -25.01 6.61
C ASN A 313 -3.90 -25.18 8.05
N GLY A 314 -5.23 -25.20 8.21
CA GLY A 314 -5.89 -25.31 9.49
C GLY A 314 -5.78 -24.04 10.35
N TYR A 315 -6.05 -24.20 11.66
CA TYR A 315 -5.99 -23.12 12.63
C TYR A 315 -4.56 -22.62 12.81
N GLN A 316 -4.40 -21.31 12.68
CA GLN A 316 -3.13 -20.62 12.89
C GLN A 316 -3.29 -19.45 13.84
N ARG A 317 -2.32 -19.29 14.74
CA ARG A 317 -2.23 -18.15 15.64
C ARG A 317 -1.01 -17.34 15.29
N GLN A 318 -1.23 -16.09 14.91
CA GLN A 318 -0.16 -15.17 14.56
C GLN A 318 0.12 -14.18 15.69
N PRO A 319 1.37 -14.07 16.15
CA PRO A 319 1.73 -13.11 17.17
C PRO A 319 1.55 -11.68 16.61
N LEU A 320 1.06 -10.77 17.46
CA LEU A 320 0.92 -9.35 17.12
C LEU A 320 2.28 -8.66 17.23
N LEU A 321 3.03 -8.62 16.13
CA LEU A 321 4.42 -8.16 16.09
C LEU A 321 4.59 -6.68 15.72
N SER A 322 3.50 -5.95 15.47
CA SER A 322 3.53 -4.53 15.13
C SER A 322 2.31 -3.81 15.68
N PRO A 323 2.33 -2.48 15.81
CA PRO A 323 1.18 -1.70 16.21
C PRO A 323 0.07 -1.64 15.15
N HIS A 324 0.29 -2.18 13.95
CA HIS A 324 -0.60 -2.01 12.79
C HIS A 324 -0.95 -0.54 12.50
N ASP A 325 0.04 0.32 12.70
CA ASP A 325 0.04 1.75 12.39
C ASP A 325 1.48 2.12 12.05
N GLU A 326 1.72 2.53 10.80
CA GLU A 326 3.07 2.80 10.30
C GLU A 326 3.71 3.98 11.01
N TYR A 327 2.93 5.01 11.34
CA TYR A 327 3.46 6.20 12.01
C TYR A 327 3.93 5.88 13.43
N LEU A 328 3.15 5.09 14.16
CA LEU A 328 3.49 4.66 15.51
C LEU A 328 4.63 3.62 15.49
N LEU A 329 4.68 2.76 14.47
CA LEU A 329 5.78 1.83 14.29
C LEU A 329 7.09 2.59 14.08
N ILE A 330 7.13 3.52 13.13
CA ILE A 330 8.30 4.35 12.87
C ILE A 330 8.67 5.18 14.12
N LEU A 331 7.68 5.72 14.81
CA LEU A 331 7.91 6.56 15.99
C LEU A 331 8.52 5.75 17.14
N SER A 332 8.08 4.51 17.37
CA SER A 332 8.63 3.64 18.41
C SER A 332 10.00 3.07 18.02
N GLU A 333 10.20 2.68 16.76
CA GLU A 333 11.43 2.03 16.29
C GLU A 333 12.52 3.02 15.88
N GLN A 334 12.17 4.17 15.30
CA GLN A 334 13.10 5.13 14.72
C GLN A 334 13.01 6.52 15.39
N GLY A 335 12.12 6.70 16.36
CA GLY A 335 11.92 7.93 17.08
C GLY A 335 11.41 9.09 16.20
N ALA A 336 11.45 10.29 16.76
CA ALA A 336 11.09 11.50 16.04
C ALA A 336 11.99 11.77 14.81
N LEU A 337 13.25 11.32 14.84
CA LEU A 337 14.17 11.48 13.73
C LEU A 337 13.75 10.66 12.52
N GLY A 338 13.40 9.37 12.69
CA GLY A 338 12.91 8.52 11.62
C GLY A 338 11.57 9.01 11.06
N LEU A 339 10.64 9.38 11.96
CA LEU A 339 9.35 9.94 11.54
C LEU A 339 9.52 11.24 10.74
N ALA A 340 10.46 12.11 11.12
CA ALA A 340 10.75 13.33 10.35
C ALA A 340 11.24 13.02 8.93
N GLY A 341 12.13 12.03 8.77
CA GLY A 341 12.59 11.56 7.45
C GLY A 341 11.43 11.00 6.59
N PHE A 342 10.57 10.20 7.20
CA PHE A 342 9.41 9.62 6.55
C PHE A 342 8.38 10.69 6.10
N VAL A 343 8.05 11.62 6.99
CA VAL A 343 7.16 12.76 6.69
C VAL A 343 7.78 13.66 5.63
N ALA A 344 9.09 13.87 5.64
CA ALA A 344 9.76 14.64 4.60
C ALA A 344 9.60 14.01 3.21
N LEU A 345 9.74 12.68 3.08
CA LEU A 345 9.52 11.97 1.83
C LEU A 345 8.07 12.10 1.35
N LEU A 346 7.10 11.74 2.21
CA LEU A 346 5.68 11.81 1.83
C LEU A 346 5.25 13.25 1.54
N GLY A 347 5.72 14.22 2.34
CA GLY A 347 5.49 15.65 2.14
C GLY A 347 6.06 16.15 0.82
N ALA A 348 7.24 15.70 0.42
CA ALA A 348 7.83 16.03 -0.88
C ALA A 348 7.00 15.50 -2.05
N VAL A 349 6.47 14.26 -1.94
CA VAL A 349 5.58 13.68 -2.96
C VAL A 349 4.26 14.45 -3.02
N VAL A 350 3.62 14.70 -1.89
CA VAL A 350 2.37 15.48 -1.80
C VAL A 350 2.56 16.87 -2.39
N TRP A 351 3.61 17.60 -1.98
CA TRP A 351 3.93 18.92 -2.50
C TRP A 351 4.20 18.91 -4.01
N GLY A 352 4.95 17.91 -4.47
CA GLY A 352 5.23 17.75 -5.89
C GLY A 352 3.98 17.49 -6.73
N LEU A 353 3.06 16.66 -6.23
CA LEU A 353 1.76 16.41 -6.86
C LEU A 353 0.86 17.66 -6.82
N TRP A 354 0.84 18.37 -5.70
CA TRP A 354 0.07 19.60 -5.56
C TRP A 354 0.51 20.68 -6.54
N THR A 355 1.81 20.93 -6.63
CA THR A 355 2.38 21.97 -7.52
C THR A 355 2.24 21.63 -9.01
N ARG A 356 2.05 20.34 -9.35
CA ARG A 356 1.84 19.85 -10.72
C ARG A 356 0.45 19.29 -10.95
N ARG A 357 -0.52 19.87 -10.25
CA ARG A 357 -1.91 19.42 -10.33
C ARG A 357 -2.41 19.46 -11.77
N ASP A 358 -2.89 18.33 -12.23
CA ASP A 358 -3.60 18.16 -13.49
C ASP A 358 -4.73 17.14 -13.31
N ALA A 359 -5.89 17.63 -12.90
CA ALA A 359 -7.05 16.80 -12.60
C ALA A 359 -7.65 16.10 -13.83
N ARG A 360 -7.16 16.40 -15.04
CA ARG A 360 -7.59 15.74 -16.27
C ARG A 360 -6.58 14.68 -16.75
N ASP A 361 -5.44 14.57 -16.09
CA ASP A 361 -4.44 13.54 -16.33
C ASP A 361 -4.69 12.32 -15.43
N PRO A 362 -5.08 11.16 -15.98
CA PRO A 362 -5.35 9.96 -15.18
C PRO A 362 -4.13 9.52 -14.36
N PHE A 363 -2.91 9.71 -14.85
CA PHE A 363 -1.71 9.35 -14.10
C PHE A 363 -1.47 10.25 -12.89
N TRP A 364 -1.82 11.54 -12.99
CA TRP A 364 -1.80 12.43 -11.83
C TRP A 364 -2.88 12.02 -10.81
N LEU A 365 -4.09 11.73 -11.28
CA LEU A 365 -5.19 11.28 -10.42
C LEU A 365 -4.81 10.00 -9.65
N ILE A 366 -4.22 9.01 -10.33
CA ILE A 366 -3.75 7.77 -9.69
C ILE A 366 -2.69 8.10 -8.63
N GLY A 367 -1.67 8.90 -8.97
CA GLY A 367 -0.60 9.25 -8.03
C GLY A 367 -1.12 9.98 -6.79
N ALA A 368 -2.05 10.93 -6.95
CA ALA A 368 -2.66 11.68 -5.86
C ALA A 368 -3.55 10.77 -4.97
N ALA A 369 -4.40 9.96 -5.61
CA ALA A 369 -5.27 9.04 -4.89
C ALA A 369 -4.50 7.93 -4.17
N PHE A 370 -3.48 7.35 -4.81
CA PHE A 370 -2.59 6.39 -4.17
C PHE A 370 -1.89 6.98 -2.94
N THR A 371 -1.37 8.22 -3.06
CA THR A 371 -0.73 8.89 -1.93
C THR A 371 -1.73 9.12 -0.79
N ALA A 372 -2.95 9.57 -1.10
CA ALA A 372 -4.01 9.72 -0.11
C ALA A 372 -4.41 8.38 0.53
N PHE A 373 -4.51 7.31 -0.28
CA PHE A 373 -4.75 5.95 0.20
C PHE A 373 -3.68 5.54 1.20
N LEU A 374 -2.40 5.70 0.88
CA LEU A 374 -1.29 5.35 1.77
C LEU A 374 -1.35 6.12 3.09
N LEU A 375 -1.53 7.44 3.03
CA LEU A 375 -1.59 8.28 4.22
C LEU A 375 -2.69 7.84 5.19
N VAL A 376 -3.84 7.42 4.67
CA VAL A 376 -4.95 6.92 5.50
C VAL A 376 -4.72 5.48 5.92
N ASN A 377 -4.23 4.61 5.01
CA ASN A 377 -4.02 3.21 5.30
C ASN A 377 -2.97 3.01 6.39
N PHE A 378 -1.95 3.84 6.44
CA PHE A 378 -0.89 3.80 7.45
C PHE A 378 -1.36 4.09 8.88
N LEU A 379 -2.59 4.61 9.07
CA LEU A 379 -3.25 4.70 10.37
C LEU A 379 -3.82 3.35 10.87
N TYR A 380 -3.88 2.34 9.98
CA TYR A 380 -4.49 1.04 10.29
C TYR A 380 -3.63 -0.16 9.90
N ALA A 381 -2.54 0.07 9.19
CA ALA A 381 -1.64 -0.95 8.70
C ALA A 381 -0.21 -0.40 8.64
N ASP A 382 0.72 -1.29 8.75
CA ASP A 382 2.14 -1.07 8.56
C ASP A 382 2.62 -1.70 7.24
N MET A 383 3.84 -1.39 6.84
CA MET A 383 4.47 -1.96 5.66
C MET A 383 4.98 -3.36 5.94
N GLY A 384 4.10 -4.34 5.78
CA GLY A 384 4.40 -5.76 5.93
C GLY A 384 3.93 -6.60 4.75
N GLY A 385 4.37 -7.85 4.72
CA GLY A 385 3.90 -8.85 3.78
C GLY A 385 4.32 -8.67 2.32
N PRO A 386 3.68 -9.42 1.40
CA PRO A 386 4.08 -9.52 0.00
C PRO A 386 3.80 -8.25 -0.83
N THR A 387 2.96 -7.34 -0.35
CA THR A 387 2.54 -6.14 -1.09
C THR A 387 3.50 -4.96 -0.97
N CYS A 388 4.53 -5.04 -0.12
CA CYS A 388 5.49 -3.97 0.13
C CYS A 388 6.18 -3.48 -1.15
N VAL A 389 6.67 -4.41 -1.97
CA VAL A 389 7.35 -4.07 -3.24
C VAL A 389 6.39 -3.36 -4.20
N LEU A 390 5.13 -3.80 -4.28
CA LEU A 390 4.11 -3.15 -5.11
C LEU A 390 3.85 -1.72 -4.63
N THR A 391 3.74 -1.53 -3.32
CA THR A 391 3.56 -0.20 -2.72
C THR A 391 4.76 0.71 -3.04
N GLY A 392 6.00 0.20 -2.95
CA GLY A 392 7.20 0.92 -3.35
C GLY A 392 7.21 1.30 -4.84
N VAL A 393 6.77 0.40 -5.73
CA VAL A 393 6.62 0.69 -7.17
C VAL A 393 5.60 1.80 -7.41
N LEU A 394 4.45 1.76 -6.74
CA LEU A 394 3.42 2.77 -6.88
C LEU A 394 3.84 4.12 -6.28
N LEU A 395 4.58 4.11 -5.16
CA LEU A 395 5.19 5.31 -4.61
C LEU A 395 6.17 5.94 -5.60
N GLY A 396 6.98 5.12 -6.29
CA GLY A 396 7.85 5.56 -7.37
C GLY A 396 7.08 6.14 -8.56
N ALA A 397 5.96 5.52 -8.95
CA ALA A 397 5.10 6.03 -10.01
C ALA A 397 4.45 7.38 -9.64
N ALA A 398 4.00 7.54 -8.38
CA ALA A 398 3.53 8.82 -7.85
C ALA A 398 4.64 9.86 -7.84
N ALA A 399 5.86 9.48 -7.44
CA ALA A 399 7.05 10.34 -7.45
C ALA A 399 7.43 10.78 -8.87
N CYS A 400 7.25 9.94 -9.90
CA CYS A 400 7.43 10.36 -11.31
C CYS A 400 6.52 11.54 -11.66
N ARG A 401 5.28 11.55 -11.18
CA ARG A 401 4.35 12.67 -11.39
C ARG A 401 4.67 13.87 -10.51
N ALA A 402 5.08 13.62 -9.27
CA ALA A 402 5.45 14.65 -8.30
C ALA A 402 6.69 15.45 -8.73
N PHE A 403 7.70 14.78 -9.28
CA PHE A 403 8.98 15.43 -9.65
C PHE A 403 9.09 15.79 -11.13
N GLY A 404 8.17 15.31 -11.95
CA GLY A 404 8.14 15.46 -13.40
C GLY A 404 8.85 14.33 -14.11
N LEU A 405 8.20 13.78 -15.15
CA LEU A 405 8.84 12.83 -16.05
C LEU A 405 10.01 13.50 -16.76
N ARG A 406 11.05 12.74 -17.07
CA ARG A 406 12.18 13.23 -17.85
C ARG A 406 11.69 13.69 -19.21
N ARG A 407 12.05 14.90 -19.60
CA ARG A 407 11.98 15.27 -21.01
C ARG A 407 13.15 14.55 -21.70
N HIS A 408 12.87 13.70 -22.67
CA HIS A 408 13.90 13.27 -23.61
C HIS A 408 14.48 14.54 -24.25
N PRO A 409 15.80 14.76 -24.31
CA PRO A 409 16.33 15.68 -25.27
C PRO A 409 15.84 15.16 -26.63
N GLY A 410 14.97 15.94 -27.27
CA GLY A 410 14.59 15.67 -28.67
C GLY A 410 15.86 15.50 -29.49
N PRO A 411 15.82 14.79 -30.64
CA PRO A 411 16.94 14.77 -31.56
C PRO A 411 17.33 16.24 -31.79
N GLY A 412 18.60 16.54 -31.48
CA GLY A 412 19.13 17.89 -31.69
C GLY A 412 18.84 18.30 -33.15
N PRO A 413 18.63 19.63 -33.40
CA PRO A 413 18.39 20.10 -34.74
C PRO A 413 19.49 19.54 -35.59
N GLY A 414 19.10 18.67 -36.52
CA GLY A 414 20.04 18.08 -37.48
C GLY A 414 20.80 19.21 -38.14
N LEU A 415 22.12 19.12 -38.07
CA LEU A 415 23.00 19.90 -38.95
C LEU A 415 22.49 19.67 -40.36
N VAL A 416 21.75 20.65 -40.88
CA VAL A 416 21.48 20.73 -42.31
C VAL A 416 22.86 20.97 -42.92
N SER A 417 23.47 19.90 -43.37
CA SER A 417 24.63 19.99 -44.24
C SER A 417 24.18 20.72 -45.52
N GLY A 418 24.51 22.02 -45.54
CA GLY A 418 24.44 22.79 -46.79
C GLY A 418 25.43 22.20 -47.76
N GLU A 419 24.94 21.40 -48.68
CA GLU A 419 25.62 21.17 -49.96
C GLU A 419 25.25 22.35 -50.88
N HIS A 420 26.17 23.29 -50.95
CA HIS A 420 26.29 24.16 -52.08
C HIS A 420 27.44 23.61 -52.95
N GLY A 421 27.10 23.15 -54.13
CA GLY A 421 27.96 22.83 -55.24
C GLY A 421 27.16 22.96 -56.51
#